data_32c33deccf62975bb531c31b1b2d15a7
#
_entry.id   32c33deccf62975bb531c31b1b2d15a7
#
_cell.length_a   1.000
_cell.length_b   1.000
_cell.length_c   1.000
_cell.angle_alpha   90.00
_cell.angle_beta   90.00
_cell.angle_gamma   90.00
#
_symmetry.space_group_name_H-M   'P 1'
#
loop_
_entity.id
_entity.type
_entity.pdbx_description
1 polymer ?
#
loop_
_entity_poly.entity_id
_entity_poly.type
_entity_poly.pdbx_seq_one_letter_code
_entity_poly.pdbx_strand_id
1 'polypeptide(L)'
;MSLARVPVEKGDLVLGDAGYSATANVRWVVDHGGDVLVRINPQTFVACDSKGKRFDLLSQLRKVKSAGVVRDWRVTLDGESIAGRVCALRKTEEQIEKAQRRIERRASKKQIQTKPETWEYAKYVAVFTTDMSAPPETVLDWYRVRWQIELAFKRLKSLAQLGHLPKYDDQSSRAWLYGKLFLALLAQKMVRTGRDISPWGYIFPNVSTA
;
A
#
# COMPACT_ATOMS: atom_id res chain seq x y z
N MET A 1 -3.10 5.17 -12.95
CA MET A 1 -2.39 3.90 -12.68
C MET A 1 -3.37 2.77 -12.91
N SER A 2 -2.93 1.64 -13.50
CA SER A 2 -3.83 0.51 -13.82
C SER A 2 -3.24 -0.80 -13.32
N LEU A 3 -4.06 -1.64 -12.70
CA LEU A 3 -3.73 -3.02 -12.33
C LEU A 3 -3.88 -4.02 -13.49
N ALA A 4 -4.49 -3.62 -14.60
CA ALA A 4 -4.68 -4.48 -15.77
C ALA A 4 -3.38 -5.00 -16.43
N ARG A 5 -2.22 -4.53 -15.97
CA ARG A 5 -0.89 -5.01 -16.40
C ARG A 5 -0.27 -6.01 -15.44
N VAL A 6 -0.91 -6.24 -14.31
CA VAL A 6 -0.44 -7.20 -13.29
C VAL A 6 -1.10 -8.53 -13.56
N PRO A 7 -0.34 -9.61 -13.77
CA PRO A 7 -0.93 -10.94 -13.83
C PRO A 7 -1.57 -11.24 -12.48
N VAL A 8 -2.83 -11.67 -12.49
CA VAL A 8 -3.60 -12.02 -11.30
C VAL A 8 -4.11 -13.43 -11.50
N GLU A 9 -3.88 -14.29 -10.52
CA GLU A 9 -4.36 -15.66 -10.48
C GLU A 9 -5.41 -15.83 -9.39
N LYS A 10 -6.21 -16.86 -9.48
CA LYS A 10 -7.23 -17.18 -8.48
C LYS A 10 -6.59 -17.40 -7.11
N GLY A 11 -7.05 -16.66 -6.11
CA GLY A 11 -6.55 -16.73 -4.73
C GLY A 11 -5.41 -15.75 -4.43
N ASP A 12 -4.96 -14.96 -5.42
CA ASP A 12 -3.99 -13.89 -5.16
C ASP A 12 -4.61 -12.76 -4.32
N LEU A 13 -3.82 -12.19 -3.42
CA LEU A 13 -4.13 -10.93 -2.73
C LEU A 13 -3.26 -9.80 -3.29
N VAL A 14 -3.88 -8.92 -4.07
CA VAL A 14 -3.18 -7.79 -4.71
C VAL A 14 -3.13 -6.58 -3.76
N LEU A 15 -1.92 -6.22 -3.33
CA LEU A 15 -1.69 -5.06 -2.46
C LEU A 15 -1.41 -3.80 -3.29
N GLY A 16 -2.20 -2.73 -3.08
CA GLY A 16 -2.04 -1.47 -3.80
C GLY A 16 -1.99 -0.24 -2.91
N ASP A 17 -1.34 0.81 -3.40
CA ASP A 17 -1.44 2.13 -2.76
C ASP A 17 -2.72 2.87 -3.17
N ALA A 18 -2.89 4.11 -2.68
CA ALA A 18 -4.08 4.90 -2.94
C ALA A 18 -4.29 5.26 -4.43
N GLY A 19 -3.26 5.14 -5.26
CA GLY A 19 -3.36 5.36 -6.71
C GLY A 19 -4.09 4.22 -7.44
N TYR A 20 -4.22 3.07 -6.80
CA TYR A 20 -4.89 1.89 -7.36
C TYR A 20 -6.31 1.66 -6.81
N SER A 21 -6.83 2.55 -5.96
CA SER A 21 -8.15 2.41 -5.32
C SER A 21 -9.34 2.69 -6.24
N ALA A 22 -9.12 2.97 -7.52
CA ALA A 22 -10.20 3.15 -8.48
C ALA A 22 -10.97 1.84 -8.71
N THR A 23 -12.29 1.92 -8.78
CA THR A 23 -13.19 0.76 -8.93
C THR A 23 -12.82 -0.14 -10.10
N ALA A 24 -12.38 0.42 -11.24
CA ALA A 24 -11.92 -0.36 -12.38
C ALA A 24 -10.72 -1.28 -12.07
N ASN A 25 -9.80 -0.84 -11.21
CA ASN A 25 -8.68 -1.66 -10.77
C ASN A 25 -9.13 -2.80 -9.85
N VAL A 26 -10.04 -2.50 -8.93
CA VAL A 26 -10.62 -3.50 -8.03
C VAL A 26 -11.37 -4.55 -8.83
N ARG A 27 -12.21 -4.11 -9.77
CA ARG A 27 -12.95 -4.99 -10.68
C ARG A 27 -12.02 -5.93 -11.44
N TRP A 28 -10.95 -5.40 -12.04
CA TRP A 28 -9.97 -6.21 -12.75
C TRP A 28 -9.46 -7.39 -11.92
N VAL A 29 -9.09 -7.16 -10.67
CA VAL A 29 -8.57 -8.21 -9.78
C VAL A 29 -9.66 -9.23 -9.45
N VAL A 30 -10.86 -8.76 -9.09
CA VAL A 30 -11.99 -9.63 -8.74
C VAL A 30 -12.43 -10.49 -9.93
N ASP A 31 -12.50 -9.93 -11.12
CA ASP A 31 -12.87 -10.66 -12.34
C ASP A 31 -11.88 -11.77 -12.70
N HIS A 32 -10.62 -11.66 -12.22
CA HIS A 32 -9.58 -12.69 -12.36
C HIS A 32 -9.50 -13.65 -11.15
N GLY A 33 -10.45 -13.55 -10.21
CA GLY A 33 -10.57 -14.45 -9.07
C GLY A 33 -9.59 -14.16 -7.93
N GLY A 34 -8.95 -12.99 -7.93
CA GLY A 34 -8.12 -12.50 -6.85
C GLY A 34 -8.86 -11.59 -5.87
N ASP A 35 -8.23 -11.34 -4.74
CA ASP A 35 -8.64 -10.36 -3.76
C ASP A 35 -7.78 -9.09 -3.85
N VAL A 36 -8.34 -7.97 -3.42
CA VAL A 36 -7.63 -6.70 -3.42
C VAL A 36 -7.53 -6.14 -2.01
N LEU A 37 -6.39 -5.52 -1.71
CA LEU A 37 -6.18 -4.72 -0.51
C LEU A 37 -5.50 -3.42 -0.89
N VAL A 38 -6.26 -2.33 -0.90
CA VAL A 38 -5.77 -1.02 -1.35
C VAL A 38 -6.01 0.05 -0.30
N ARG A 39 -5.07 0.99 -0.21
CA ARG A 39 -5.30 2.19 0.57
C ARG A 39 -6.36 3.05 -0.11
N ILE A 40 -7.30 3.55 0.67
CA ILE A 40 -8.36 4.41 0.16
C ILE A 40 -7.79 5.79 -0.21
N ASN A 41 -8.12 6.25 -1.41
CA ASN A 41 -8.03 7.67 -1.76
C ASN A 41 -9.37 8.34 -1.47
N PRO A 42 -9.50 9.18 -0.43
CA PRO A 42 -10.77 9.76 -0.05
C PRO A 42 -11.44 10.62 -1.13
N GLN A 43 -10.67 11.09 -2.11
CA GLN A 43 -11.19 11.96 -3.18
C GLN A 43 -11.86 11.17 -4.30
N THR A 44 -11.48 9.90 -4.49
CA THR A 44 -11.94 9.07 -5.63
C THR A 44 -12.67 7.81 -5.19
N PHE A 45 -12.63 7.47 -3.90
CA PHE A 45 -13.29 6.30 -3.36
C PHE A 45 -14.77 6.55 -3.19
N VAL A 46 -15.58 5.85 -3.96
CA VAL A 46 -17.05 5.88 -3.88
C VAL A 46 -17.53 4.49 -3.53
N ALA A 47 -18.25 4.38 -2.44
CA ALA A 47 -18.82 3.11 -1.97
C ALA A 47 -20.23 3.35 -1.42
N CYS A 48 -21.02 2.30 -1.34
CA CYS A 48 -22.33 2.27 -0.68
C CYS A 48 -22.25 1.42 0.59
N ASP A 49 -23.07 1.74 1.55
CA ASP A 49 -23.29 0.90 2.75
C ASP A 49 -24.23 -0.28 2.44
N SER A 50 -24.47 -1.12 3.43
CA SER A 50 -25.38 -2.28 3.32
C SER A 50 -26.84 -1.92 2.97
N LYS A 51 -27.18 -0.65 2.99
CA LYS A 51 -28.53 -0.12 2.62
C LYS A 51 -28.54 0.56 1.28
N GLY A 52 -27.47 0.44 0.48
CA GLY A 52 -27.32 1.10 -0.83
C GLY A 52 -27.10 2.61 -0.76
N LYS A 53 -26.93 3.20 0.45
CA LYS A 53 -26.63 4.62 0.61
C LYS A 53 -25.14 4.88 0.45
N ARG A 54 -24.79 6.05 -0.07
CA ARG A 54 -23.40 6.48 -0.16
C ARG A 54 -22.71 6.39 1.20
N PHE A 55 -21.62 5.64 1.26
CA PHE A 55 -20.81 5.48 2.46
C PHE A 55 -20.00 6.75 2.75
N ASP A 56 -20.33 7.43 3.84
CA ASP A 56 -19.57 8.60 4.29
C ASP A 56 -18.37 8.15 5.14
N LEU A 57 -17.25 7.93 4.45
CA LEU A 57 -16.01 7.49 5.08
C LEU A 57 -15.58 8.42 6.22
N LEU A 58 -15.65 9.75 6.03
CA LEU A 58 -15.16 10.70 7.03
C LEU A 58 -15.99 10.65 8.31
N SER A 59 -17.30 10.58 8.19
CA SER A 59 -18.20 10.41 9.34
C SER A 59 -17.92 9.13 10.12
N GLN A 60 -17.62 8.04 9.43
CA GLN A 60 -17.28 6.77 10.11
C GLN A 60 -15.90 6.84 10.77
N LEU A 61 -14.90 7.41 10.12
CA LEU A 61 -13.56 7.56 10.68
C LEU A 61 -13.58 8.42 11.96
N ARG A 62 -14.37 9.48 12.02
CA ARG A 62 -14.52 10.34 13.22
C ARG A 62 -15.03 9.60 14.45
N LYS A 63 -15.70 8.45 14.27
CA LYS A 63 -16.14 7.60 15.38
C LYS A 63 -15.00 6.80 16.00
N VAL A 64 -13.86 6.67 15.31
CA VAL A 64 -12.67 5.97 15.81
C VAL A 64 -11.81 6.97 16.60
N LYS A 65 -12.11 7.09 17.90
CA LYS A 65 -11.49 8.10 18.75
C LYS A 65 -10.15 7.69 19.33
N SER A 66 -9.95 6.41 19.63
CA SER A 66 -8.74 5.91 20.29
C SER A 66 -7.73 5.42 19.26
N ALA A 67 -6.44 5.72 19.50
CA ALA A 67 -5.35 5.22 18.69
C ALA A 67 -5.22 3.70 18.79
N GLY A 68 -4.90 3.04 17.67
CA GLY A 68 -4.73 1.59 17.61
C GLY A 68 -6.01 0.77 17.59
N VAL A 69 -7.18 1.37 17.86
CA VAL A 69 -8.46 0.67 17.74
C VAL A 69 -8.80 0.50 16.27
N VAL A 70 -8.98 -0.74 15.86
CA VAL A 70 -9.39 -1.10 14.50
C VAL A 70 -10.91 -1.14 14.41
N ARG A 71 -11.44 -0.65 13.31
CA ARG A 71 -12.86 -0.75 12.94
C ARG A 71 -12.97 -1.17 11.50
N ASP A 72 -14.03 -1.90 11.19
CA ASP A 72 -14.38 -2.24 9.83
C ASP A 72 -15.86 -1.98 9.52
N TRP A 73 -16.14 -1.77 8.25
CA TRP A 73 -17.49 -1.54 7.72
C TRP A 73 -17.64 -2.26 6.40
N ARG A 74 -18.67 -3.05 6.28
CA ARG A 74 -19.03 -3.66 4.99
C ARG A 74 -19.53 -2.58 4.04
N VAL A 75 -19.03 -2.61 2.83
CA VAL A 75 -19.37 -1.67 1.76
C VAL A 75 -19.42 -2.40 0.43
N THR A 76 -20.07 -1.78 -0.54
CA THR A 76 -20.10 -2.24 -1.93
C THR A 76 -19.58 -1.14 -2.84
N LEU A 77 -18.87 -1.53 -3.88
CA LEU A 77 -18.43 -0.66 -4.96
C LEU A 77 -19.27 -0.93 -6.20
N ASP A 78 -19.27 0.03 -7.12
CA ASP A 78 -19.82 -0.10 -8.47
C ASP A 78 -21.26 -0.63 -8.51
N GLY A 79 -22.16 0.08 -7.86
CA GLY A 79 -23.58 -0.26 -7.90
C GLY A 79 -23.89 -1.64 -7.31
N GLU A 80 -23.23 -2.00 -6.21
CA GLU A 80 -23.39 -3.25 -5.46
C GLU A 80 -22.76 -4.51 -6.11
N SER A 81 -22.03 -4.35 -7.21
CA SER A 81 -21.44 -5.50 -7.91
C SER A 81 -20.17 -6.04 -7.24
N ILE A 82 -19.45 -5.23 -6.46
CA ILE A 82 -18.23 -5.63 -5.76
C ILE A 82 -18.42 -5.46 -4.26
N ALA A 83 -18.63 -6.56 -3.58
CA ALA A 83 -18.68 -6.58 -2.12
C ALA A 83 -17.27 -6.47 -1.52
N GLY A 84 -17.16 -5.78 -0.40
CA GLY A 84 -15.91 -5.63 0.33
C GLY A 84 -16.12 -4.95 1.65
N ARG A 85 -15.02 -4.56 2.27
CA ARG A 85 -15.05 -3.82 3.55
C ARG A 85 -13.96 -2.76 3.62
N VAL A 86 -14.23 -1.73 4.36
CA VAL A 86 -13.27 -0.72 4.75
C VAL A 86 -12.75 -1.07 6.14
N CYS A 87 -11.44 -1.27 6.28
CA CYS A 87 -10.78 -1.43 7.58
C CYS A 87 -10.00 -0.16 7.89
N ALA A 88 -10.13 0.37 9.09
CA ALA A 88 -9.44 1.60 9.48
C ALA A 88 -9.01 1.60 10.95
N LEU A 89 -7.95 2.36 11.22
CA LEU A 89 -7.49 2.69 12.55
C LEU A 89 -7.12 4.16 12.66
N ARG A 90 -7.20 4.72 13.86
CA ARG A 90 -6.64 6.03 14.19
C ARG A 90 -5.14 5.87 14.50
N LYS A 91 -4.33 6.73 13.96
CA LYS A 91 -2.89 6.82 14.23
C LYS A 91 -2.63 7.36 15.64
N THR A 92 -1.43 7.12 16.16
CA THR A 92 -0.93 7.80 17.36
C THR A 92 -0.72 9.29 17.08
N GLU A 93 -0.71 10.13 18.12
CA GLU A 93 -0.52 11.57 17.95
C GLU A 93 0.81 11.90 17.27
N GLU A 94 1.88 11.17 17.59
CA GLU A 94 3.18 11.32 16.91
C GLU A 94 3.10 11.03 15.40
N GLN A 95 2.36 9.97 15.03
CA GLN A 95 2.15 9.63 13.61
C GLN A 95 1.26 10.65 12.89
N ILE A 96 0.30 11.24 13.61
CA ILE A 96 -0.56 12.30 13.09
C ILE A 96 0.28 13.54 12.80
N GLU A 97 1.09 13.99 13.74
CA GLU A 97 1.99 15.13 13.54
C GLU A 97 2.94 14.91 12.34
N LYS A 98 3.57 13.74 12.25
CA LYS A 98 4.41 13.39 11.10
C LYS A 98 3.64 13.47 9.77
N ALA A 99 2.38 13.00 9.76
CA ALA A 99 1.54 13.06 8.57
C ALA A 99 1.16 14.51 8.21
N GLN A 100 0.82 15.34 9.20
CA GLN A 100 0.48 16.73 9.03
C GLN A 100 1.67 17.54 8.48
N ARG A 101 2.86 17.38 9.06
CA ARG A 101 4.10 18.01 8.55
C ARG A 101 4.40 17.64 7.09
N ARG A 102 4.05 16.41 6.65
CA ARG A 102 4.19 16.02 5.24
C ARG A 102 3.20 16.76 4.34
N ILE A 103 1.97 16.95 4.80
CA ILE A 103 0.95 17.72 4.08
C ILE A 103 1.39 19.16 3.94
N GLU A 104 1.84 19.80 5.01
CA GLU A 104 2.35 21.18 5.02
C GLU A 104 3.48 21.37 4.01
N ARG A 105 4.50 20.52 4.09
CA ARG A 105 5.65 20.57 3.16
C ARG A 105 5.20 20.42 1.70
N ARG A 106 4.21 19.55 1.44
CA ARG A 106 3.68 19.36 0.09
C ARG A 106 2.86 20.55 -0.38
N ALA A 107 2.05 21.10 0.51
CA ALA A 107 1.23 22.30 0.23
C ALA A 107 2.11 23.51 -0.06
N SER A 108 3.10 23.78 0.78
CA SER A 108 4.09 24.84 0.59
C SER A 108 4.87 24.66 -0.73
N LYS A 109 5.41 23.47 -1.00
CA LYS A 109 6.15 23.21 -2.24
C LYS A 109 5.30 23.41 -3.50
N LYS A 110 3.99 23.14 -3.44
CA LYS A 110 3.08 23.25 -4.57
C LYS A 110 2.27 24.53 -4.59
N GLN A 111 2.42 25.38 -3.57
CA GLN A 111 1.66 26.63 -3.37
C GLN A 111 0.14 26.40 -3.46
N ILE A 112 -0.35 25.32 -2.84
CA ILE A 112 -1.78 24.96 -2.83
C ILE A 112 -2.35 25.00 -1.42
N GLN A 113 -3.59 25.44 -1.30
CA GLN A 113 -4.33 25.35 -0.04
C GLN A 113 -4.82 23.92 0.18
N THR A 114 -4.65 23.42 1.40
CA THR A 114 -5.09 22.08 1.78
C THR A 114 -6.51 22.15 2.36
N LYS A 115 -7.42 21.33 1.83
CA LYS A 115 -8.80 21.22 2.33
C LYS A 115 -8.84 20.72 3.77
N PRO A 116 -9.77 21.20 4.62
CA PRO A 116 -9.91 20.73 6.00
C PRO A 116 -10.06 19.22 6.13
N GLU A 117 -10.79 18.58 5.21
CA GLU A 117 -10.98 17.13 5.23
C GLU A 117 -9.66 16.37 5.06
N THR A 118 -8.68 16.93 4.34
CA THR A 118 -7.36 16.27 4.16
C THR A 118 -6.63 16.15 5.49
N TRP A 119 -6.76 17.15 6.37
CA TRP A 119 -6.18 17.13 7.72
C TRP A 119 -6.86 16.06 8.59
N GLU A 120 -8.18 15.94 8.46
CA GLU A 120 -8.93 14.89 9.17
C GLU A 120 -8.52 13.48 8.69
N TYR A 121 -8.50 13.24 7.38
CA TYR A 121 -8.08 11.96 6.83
C TYR A 121 -6.64 11.59 7.22
N ALA A 122 -5.76 12.57 7.40
CA ALA A 122 -4.38 12.33 7.81
C ALA A 122 -4.24 11.64 9.17
N LYS A 123 -5.26 11.75 10.02
CA LYS A 123 -5.31 11.11 11.35
C LYS A 123 -5.51 9.60 11.30
N TYR A 124 -5.91 9.07 10.14
CA TYR A 124 -6.32 7.66 10.00
C TYR A 124 -5.48 6.92 8.95
N VAL A 125 -5.45 5.61 9.07
CA VAL A 125 -5.16 4.69 7.99
C VAL A 125 -6.47 4.02 7.63
N ALA A 126 -6.88 4.07 6.38
CA ALA A 126 -8.06 3.41 5.87
C ALA A 126 -7.71 2.63 4.61
N VAL A 127 -8.09 1.37 4.57
CA VAL A 127 -7.89 0.46 3.45
C VAL A 127 -9.23 -0.16 3.05
N PHE A 128 -9.36 -0.51 1.79
CA PHE A 128 -10.46 -1.31 1.27
C PHE A 128 -9.94 -2.68 0.89
N THR A 129 -10.71 -3.72 1.18
CA THR A 129 -10.40 -5.09 0.76
C THR A 129 -11.66 -5.83 0.34
N THR A 130 -11.52 -6.75 -0.62
CA THR A 130 -12.54 -7.73 -1.01
C THR A 130 -12.49 -8.98 -0.14
N ASP A 131 -11.35 -9.25 0.52
CA ASP A 131 -11.27 -10.34 1.50
C ASP A 131 -12.18 -10.05 2.69
N MET A 132 -13.14 -10.95 2.91
CA MET A 132 -14.12 -10.87 4.00
C MET A 132 -13.81 -11.85 5.14
N SER A 133 -12.77 -12.68 5.00
CA SER A 133 -12.46 -13.79 5.90
C SER A 133 -11.51 -13.40 7.03
N ALA A 134 -10.46 -12.63 6.72
CA ALA A 134 -9.43 -12.29 7.69
C ALA A 134 -9.92 -11.28 8.75
N PRO A 135 -9.44 -11.32 9.99
CA PRO A 135 -9.70 -10.25 10.98
C PRO A 135 -9.22 -8.88 10.46
N PRO A 136 -9.90 -7.77 10.79
CA PRO A 136 -9.55 -6.45 10.29
C PRO A 136 -8.15 -5.98 10.74
N GLU A 137 -7.65 -6.44 11.88
CA GLU A 137 -6.28 -6.22 12.35
C GLU A 137 -5.27 -6.87 11.39
N THR A 138 -5.53 -8.12 11.00
CA THR A 138 -4.70 -8.87 10.04
C THR A 138 -4.67 -8.17 8.68
N VAL A 139 -5.80 -7.66 8.21
CA VAL A 139 -5.87 -6.89 6.96
C VAL A 139 -4.96 -5.65 7.00
N LEU A 140 -4.96 -4.92 8.13
CA LEU A 140 -4.10 -3.77 8.29
C LEU A 140 -2.61 -4.16 8.40
N ASP A 141 -2.30 -5.29 9.02
CA ASP A 141 -0.93 -5.82 9.08
C ASP A 141 -0.46 -6.28 7.70
N TRP A 142 -1.28 -6.95 6.91
CA TRP A 142 -0.95 -7.24 5.51
C TRP A 142 -0.67 -5.97 4.71
N TYR A 143 -1.46 -4.92 4.93
CA TYR A 143 -1.20 -3.64 4.26
C TYR A 143 0.16 -3.04 4.65
N ARG A 144 0.67 -3.27 5.85
CA ARG A 144 2.01 -2.83 6.27
C ARG A 144 3.12 -3.49 5.45
N VAL A 145 2.91 -4.74 5.00
CA VAL A 145 3.87 -5.45 4.13
C VAL A 145 4.12 -4.70 2.82
N ARG A 146 3.14 -3.96 2.30
CA ARG A 146 3.30 -3.11 1.12
C ARG A 146 4.52 -2.17 1.23
N TRP A 147 4.84 -1.71 2.42
CA TRP A 147 6.01 -0.86 2.65
C TRP A 147 7.34 -1.54 2.28
N GLN A 148 7.41 -2.86 2.34
CA GLN A 148 8.60 -3.62 1.97
C GLN A 148 8.97 -3.41 0.49
N ILE A 149 7.97 -3.21 -0.38
CA ILE A 149 8.18 -2.90 -1.80
C ILE A 149 8.90 -1.56 -1.95
N GLU A 150 8.49 -0.54 -1.19
CA GLU A 150 9.15 0.77 -1.20
C GLU A 150 10.61 0.66 -0.72
N LEU A 151 10.85 -0.12 0.32
CA LEU A 151 12.21 -0.39 0.81
C LEU A 151 13.06 -1.15 -0.22
N ALA A 152 12.47 -2.13 -0.91
CA ALA A 152 13.14 -2.86 -1.99
C ALA A 152 13.54 -1.90 -3.12
N PHE A 153 12.62 -1.06 -3.59
CA PHE A 153 12.93 -0.04 -4.60
C PHE A 153 13.98 0.96 -4.12
N LYS A 154 13.92 1.39 -2.86
CA LYS A 154 14.93 2.28 -2.28
C LYS A 154 16.32 1.63 -2.29
N ARG A 155 16.40 0.37 -1.88
CA ARG A 155 17.65 -0.41 -1.91
C ARG A 155 18.18 -0.56 -3.34
N LEU A 156 17.33 -0.93 -4.28
CA LEU A 156 17.70 -1.06 -5.68
C LEU A 156 18.20 0.28 -6.28
N LYS A 157 17.54 1.39 -5.96
CA LYS A 157 17.98 2.71 -6.43
C LYS A 157 19.28 3.17 -5.80
N SER A 158 19.47 2.96 -4.49
CA SER A 158 20.66 3.43 -3.78
C SER A 158 21.86 2.49 -3.92
N LEU A 159 21.68 1.18 -3.71
CA LEU A 159 22.76 0.21 -3.70
C LEU A 159 23.10 -0.29 -5.11
N ALA A 160 22.09 -0.61 -5.91
CA ALA A 160 22.31 -1.06 -7.30
C ALA A 160 22.35 0.08 -8.31
N GLN A 161 22.19 1.34 -7.87
CA GLN A 161 22.23 2.54 -8.74
C GLN A 161 21.26 2.45 -9.94
N LEU A 162 20.12 1.78 -9.76
CA LEU A 162 19.11 1.61 -10.82
C LEU A 162 18.43 2.92 -11.26
N GLY A 163 18.69 4.03 -10.55
CA GLY A 163 18.19 5.36 -10.91
C GLY A 163 18.96 6.04 -12.03
N HIS A 164 20.11 5.51 -12.45
CA HIS A 164 20.97 6.08 -13.47
C HIS A 164 21.08 5.11 -14.65
N LEU A 165 20.33 5.37 -15.71
CA LEU A 165 20.46 4.66 -16.98
C LEU A 165 21.60 5.29 -17.77
N PRO A 166 22.70 4.55 -18.06
CA PRO A 166 23.89 5.14 -18.67
C PRO A 166 23.77 5.29 -20.18
N LYS A 167 22.69 4.86 -20.78
CA LYS A 167 22.51 4.78 -22.23
C LYS A 167 21.20 5.39 -22.69
N TYR A 168 21.21 5.77 -23.96
CA TYR A 168 20.12 6.52 -24.60
C TYR A 168 19.25 5.63 -25.49
N ASP A 169 19.70 4.42 -25.84
CA ASP A 169 18.91 3.46 -26.60
C ASP A 169 18.19 2.45 -25.70
N ASP A 170 17.04 1.98 -26.16
CA ASP A 170 16.15 1.11 -25.38
C ASP A 170 16.78 -0.27 -25.12
N GLN A 171 17.47 -0.85 -26.08
CA GLN A 171 18.05 -2.19 -25.97
C GLN A 171 19.18 -2.23 -24.92
N SER A 172 20.12 -1.31 -25.01
CA SER A 172 21.23 -1.20 -24.04
C SER A 172 20.72 -0.84 -22.65
N SER A 173 19.70 0.02 -22.55
CA SER A 173 19.09 0.39 -21.29
C SER A 173 18.38 -0.81 -20.61
N ARG A 174 17.70 -1.64 -21.38
CA ARG A 174 17.09 -2.89 -20.89
C ARG A 174 18.15 -3.90 -20.46
N ALA A 175 19.17 -4.14 -21.26
CA ALA A 175 20.25 -5.07 -20.93
C ALA A 175 20.95 -4.64 -19.63
N TRP A 176 21.25 -3.35 -19.49
CA TRP A 176 21.84 -2.79 -18.27
C TRP A 176 20.92 -2.97 -17.05
N LEU A 177 19.64 -2.67 -17.21
CA LEU A 177 18.64 -2.83 -16.14
C LEU A 177 18.54 -4.28 -15.68
N TYR A 178 18.41 -5.22 -16.62
CA TYR A 178 18.32 -6.66 -16.30
C TYR A 178 19.61 -7.16 -15.64
N GLY A 179 20.79 -6.74 -16.13
CA GLY A 179 22.07 -7.07 -15.49
C GLY A 179 22.15 -6.61 -14.04
N LYS A 180 21.74 -5.36 -13.77
CA LYS A 180 21.70 -4.81 -12.42
C LYS A 180 20.69 -5.52 -11.51
N LEU A 181 19.50 -5.83 -12.02
CA LEU A 181 18.50 -6.59 -11.29
C LEU A 181 19.00 -8.00 -10.97
N PHE A 182 19.62 -8.67 -11.94
CA PHE A 182 20.22 -9.99 -11.74
C PHE A 182 21.28 -9.96 -10.63
N LEU A 183 22.21 -9.01 -10.68
CA LEU A 183 23.24 -8.85 -9.63
C LEU A 183 22.62 -8.58 -8.25
N ALA A 184 21.59 -7.73 -8.18
CA ALA A 184 20.90 -7.44 -6.93
C ALA A 184 20.21 -8.69 -6.33
N LEU A 185 19.55 -9.48 -7.18
CA LEU A 185 18.92 -10.75 -6.77
C LEU A 185 19.95 -11.80 -6.37
N LEU A 186 21.06 -11.90 -7.11
CA LEU A 186 22.17 -12.81 -6.77
C LEU A 186 22.79 -12.45 -5.41
N ALA A 187 23.09 -11.17 -5.17
CA ALA A 187 23.61 -10.70 -3.91
C ALA A 187 22.63 -10.99 -2.75
N GLN A 188 21.32 -10.77 -2.96
CA GLN A 188 20.30 -11.08 -1.96
C GLN A 188 20.24 -12.59 -1.66
N LYS A 189 20.34 -13.44 -2.70
CA LYS A 189 20.39 -14.89 -2.54
C LYS A 189 21.64 -15.32 -1.76
N MET A 190 22.81 -14.77 -2.09
CA MET A 190 24.07 -15.06 -1.40
C MET A 190 24.01 -14.67 0.09
N VAL A 191 23.49 -13.49 0.42
CA VAL A 191 23.30 -13.05 1.81
C VAL A 191 22.35 -13.98 2.56
N ARG A 192 21.26 -14.42 1.93
CA ARG A 192 20.32 -15.38 2.52
C ARG A 192 21.00 -16.72 2.78
N THR A 193 21.67 -17.28 1.78
CA THR A 193 22.43 -18.56 1.93
C THR A 193 23.55 -18.44 2.96
N GLY A 194 24.28 -17.32 2.98
CA GLY A 194 25.34 -17.08 3.97
C GLY A 194 24.83 -17.03 5.40
N ARG A 195 23.58 -16.56 5.63
CA ARG A 195 22.94 -16.62 6.97
C ARG A 195 22.67 -18.06 7.40
N ASP A 196 22.26 -18.91 6.47
CA ASP A 196 21.92 -20.31 6.76
C ASP A 196 23.18 -21.16 7.01
N ILE A 197 24.37 -20.74 6.53
CA ILE A 197 25.64 -21.46 6.60
C ILE A 197 26.57 -20.88 7.69
N SER A 198 26.23 -19.76 8.29
CA SER A 198 27.12 -19.08 9.25
C SER A 198 27.43 -19.97 10.46
N PRO A 199 28.68 -20.42 10.64
CA PRO A 199 29.05 -21.30 11.76
C PRO A 199 28.99 -20.58 13.11
N TRP A 200 28.87 -19.26 13.11
CA TRP A 200 28.87 -18.41 14.31
C TRP A 200 27.48 -18.10 14.82
N GLY A 201 26.44 -18.67 14.21
CA GLY A 201 25.05 -18.45 14.63
C GLY A 201 24.65 -16.97 14.74
N TYR A 202 25.26 -16.10 13.93
CA TYR A 202 24.88 -14.69 13.87
C TYR A 202 23.43 -14.59 13.39
N ILE A 203 22.54 -14.75 14.35
CA ILE A 203 21.19 -14.23 14.25
C ILE A 203 21.40 -12.72 14.21
N PHE A 204 21.47 -12.15 13.02
CA PHE A 204 21.25 -10.70 12.90
C PHE A 204 19.93 -10.44 13.60
N PRO A 205 19.89 -9.61 14.64
CA PRO A 205 18.62 -9.31 15.27
C PRO A 205 17.69 -8.90 14.16
N ASN A 206 16.50 -9.52 14.10
CA ASN A 206 15.46 -9.05 13.25
C ASN A 206 15.41 -7.55 13.47
N VAL A 207 15.78 -6.76 12.47
CA VAL A 207 15.59 -5.33 12.51
C VAL A 207 14.08 -5.19 12.50
N SER A 208 13.52 -5.28 13.69
CA SER A 208 12.14 -4.96 14.00
C SER A 208 12.00 -3.54 13.50
N THR A 209 11.40 -3.41 12.35
CA THR A 209 11.09 -2.11 11.75
C THR A 209 10.11 -1.42 12.68
N ALA A 210 10.67 -0.59 13.57
CA ALA A 210 9.91 0.44 14.25
C ALA A 210 9.34 1.45 13.24
#